data_7670ac8b66221d2039fb4b8300789c46
#
_entry.id   7670ac8b66221d2039fb4b8300789c46
#
_cell.length_a   1.000
_cell.length_b   1.000
_cell.length_c   1.000
_cell.angle_alpha   90.00
_cell.angle_beta   90.00
_cell.angle_gamma   90.00
#
_symmetry.space_group_name_H-M   'P 1'
#
loop_
_entity.id
_entity.type
_entity.pdbx_description
1 polymer ?
#
loop_
_entity_poly.entity_id
_entity_poly.type
_entity_poly.pdbx_seq_one_letter_code
_entity_poly.pdbx_strand_id
1 'polypeptide(L)'
;MNKPHLIAVGSSALVAHEIAGITSALLGPSLSIETMLTTDIKTPAPDTFYICAITQEDRLRRVLPAAQLYVFDLHPTTRFFLDIAKIPAGETVYVFNNLRPYAELLIEECHELGINELHFRSLAFEEMTLPSLLGKLE
;
A
#
# COMPACT_ATOMS: atom_id res chain seq x y z
N MET A 1 0.24 33.53 0.07
CA MET A 1 0.38 32.28 0.85
C MET A 1 0.95 31.18 -0.03
N ASN A 2 2.04 30.61 0.39
CA ASN A 2 2.64 29.51 -0.34
C ASN A 2 1.79 28.26 -0.15
N LYS A 3 1.52 27.55 -1.26
CA LYS A 3 0.84 26.25 -1.18
C LYS A 3 1.75 25.27 -0.45
N PRO A 4 1.19 24.41 0.41
CA PRO A 4 2.01 23.39 1.06
C PRO A 4 2.59 22.43 0.02
N HIS A 5 3.81 21.98 0.26
CA HIS A 5 4.47 21.01 -0.59
C HIS A 5 4.02 19.60 -0.19
N LEU A 6 3.54 18.81 -1.13
CA LEU A 6 3.06 17.46 -0.89
C LEU A 6 4.04 16.44 -1.46
N ILE A 7 4.41 15.46 -0.65
CA ILE A 7 5.28 14.36 -1.06
C ILE A 7 4.60 13.03 -0.76
N ALA A 8 4.39 12.23 -1.79
CA ALA A 8 3.91 10.86 -1.65
C ALA A 8 5.12 9.94 -1.42
N VAL A 9 5.09 9.20 -0.32
CA VAL A 9 6.20 8.37 0.10
C VAL A 9 5.82 6.89 0.00
N GLY A 10 6.65 6.10 -0.66
CA GLY A 10 6.44 4.67 -0.81
C GLY A 10 7.70 3.88 -0.57
N SER A 11 7.54 2.58 -0.30
CA SER A 11 8.66 1.64 -0.20
C SER A 11 9.35 1.43 -1.54
N SER A 12 8.65 1.71 -2.63
CA SER A 12 9.17 1.66 -4.00
C SER A 12 8.62 2.84 -4.80
N ALA A 13 9.23 3.11 -5.95
CA ALA A 13 8.75 4.16 -6.85
C ALA A 13 7.31 3.90 -7.31
N LEU A 14 6.95 2.65 -7.58
CA LEU A 14 5.60 2.28 -7.98
C LEU A 14 4.58 2.62 -6.90
N VAL A 15 4.84 2.26 -5.66
CA VAL A 15 3.94 2.56 -4.53
C VAL A 15 3.82 4.07 -4.32
N ALA A 16 4.92 4.81 -4.38
CA ALA A 16 4.89 6.25 -4.25
C ALA A 16 4.03 6.91 -5.35
N HIS A 17 4.14 6.43 -6.59
CA HIS A 17 3.31 6.91 -7.71
C HIS A 17 1.83 6.57 -7.51
N GLU A 18 1.51 5.40 -7.00
CA GLU A 18 0.12 5.03 -6.70
C GLU A 18 -0.49 5.95 -5.64
N ILE A 19 0.26 6.23 -4.57
CA ILE A 19 -0.19 7.13 -3.51
C ILE A 19 -0.38 8.55 -4.06
N ALA A 20 0.54 9.03 -4.91
CA ALA A 20 0.43 10.32 -5.55
C ALA A 20 -0.82 10.42 -6.44
N GLY A 21 -1.12 9.35 -7.19
CA GLY A 21 -2.29 9.28 -8.05
C GLY A 21 -3.59 9.32 -7.26
N ILE A 22 -3.68 8.58 -6.17
CA ILE A 22 -4.86 8.58 -5.29
C ILE A 22 -5.05 9.96 -4.64
N THR A 23 -3.97 10.55 -4.15
CA THR A 23 -4.00 11.88 -3.54
C THR A 23 -4.47 12.94 -4.53
N SER A 24 -3.94 12.90 -5.75
CA SER A 24 -4.33 13.83 -6.82
C SER A 24 -5.80 13.68 -7.19
N ALA A 25 -6.32 12.44 -7.23
CA ALA A 25 -7.72 12.18 -7.52
C ALA A 25 -8.66 12.73 -6.43
N LEU A 26 -8.22 12.68 -5.17
CA LEU A 26 -9.02 13.15 -4.03
C LEU A 26 -8.96 14.68 -3.86
N LEU A 27 -7.79 15.28 -4.05
CA LEU A 27 -7.56 16.69 -3.76
C LEU A 27 -7.63 17.60 -4.98
N GLY A 28 -7.66 17.02 -6.18
CA GLY A 28 -7.74 17.76 -7.42
C GLY A 28 -6.42 17.92 -8.16
N PRO A 29 -6.49 18.17 -9.49
CA PRO A 29 -5.31 18.19 -10.33
C PRO A 29 -4.46 19.46 -10.21
N SER A 30 -4.91 20.46 -9.46
CA SER A 30 -4.18 21.72 -9.28
C SER A 30 -3.01 21.61 -8.30
N LEU A 31 -2.92 20.51 -7.54
CA LEU A 31 -1.86 20.31 -6.57
C LEU A 31 -0.71 19.54 -7.20
N SER A 32 0.52 20.04 -6.99
CA SER A 32 1.72 19.36 -7.40
C SER A 32 2.16 18.41 -6.27
N ILE A 33 2.33 17.13 -6.61
CA ILE A 33 2.72 16.10 -5.66
C ILE A 33 4.01 15.46 -6.15
N GLU A 34 5.06 15.54 -5.32
CA GLU A 34 6.31 14.86 -5.60
C GLU A 34 6.28 13.45 -4.99
N THR A 35 7.16 12.59 -5.46
CA THR A 35 7.30 11.22 -4.94
C THR A 35 8.70 11.03 -4.35
N MET A 36 8.77 10.28 -3.25
CA MET A 36 10.04 9.90 -2.62
C MET A 36 9.95 8.48 -2.10
N LEU A 37 11.11 7.83 -1.96
CA LEU A 37 11.18 6.54 -1.28
C LEU A 37 11.28 6.75 0.23
N THR A 38 10.70 5.83 1.00
CA THR A 38 10.76 5.87 2.46
C THR A 38 12.21 5.95 2.95
N THR A 39 13.12 5.24 2.29
CA THR A 39 14.54 5.21 2.66
C THR A 39 15.25 6.53 2.41
N ASP A 40 14.69 7.41 1.58
CA ASP A 40 15.29 8.71 1.25
C ASP A 40 14.84 9.82 2.21
N ILE A 41 13.88 9.55 3.09
CA ILE A 41 13.40 10.52 4.07
C ILE A 41 14.30 10.47 5.30
N LYS A 42 15.08 11.51 5.51
CA LYS A 42 16.03 11.59 6.66
C LYS A 42 15.72 12.74 7.60
N THR A 43 15.37 13.89 7.05
CA THR A 43 15.03 15.08 7.82
C THR A 43 13.74 15.68 7.26
N PRO A 44 12.82 16.13 8.13
CA PRO A 44 11.61 16.78 7.65
C PRO A 44 11.94 18.14 7.02
N ALA A 45 11.36 18.39 5.83
CA ALA A 45 11.45 19.69 5.19
C ALA A 45 10.35 20.61 5.75
N PRO A 46 10.63 21.92 5.93
CA PRO A 46 9.59 22.86 6.39
C PRO A 46 8.47 23.00 5.37
N ASP A 47 7.27 23.28 5.84
CA ASP A 47 6.07 23.50 5.03
C ASP A 47 5.78 22.34 4.05
N THR A 48 6.10 21.12 4.45
CA THR A 48 5.94 19.94 3.64
C THR A 48 5.06 18.93 4.36
N PHE A 49 4.13 18.30 3.60
CA PHE A 49 3.31 17.20 4.10
C PHE A 49 3.71 15.91 3.39
N TYR A 50 3.94 14.88 4.16
CA TYR A 50 4.31 13.56 3.66
C TYR A 50 3.11 12.64 3.77
N ILE A 51 2.83 11.89 2.70
CA ILE A 51 1.69 11.01 2.60
C ILE A 51 2.19 9.60 2.33
N CYS A 52 1.76 8.65 3.14
CA CYS A 52 2.18 7.26 3.00
C CYS A 52 1.01 6.29 3.24
N ALA A 53 1.22 5.02 2.88
CA ALA A 53 0.33 3.94 3.28
C ALA A 53 0.69 3.46 4.68
N ILE A 54 -0.25 2.74 5.31
CA ILE A 54 -0.13 2.27 6.70
C ILE A 54 1.12 1.42 6.92
N THR A 55 1.59 0.69 5.91
CA THR A 55 2.79 -0.15 6.02
C THR A 55 4.07 0.64 6.30
N GLN A 56 4.10 1.94 6.00
CA GLN A 56 5.26 2.79 6.20
C GLN A 56 5.11 3.72 7.41
N GLU A 57 3.98 3.69 8.11
CA GLU A 57 3.68 4.60 9.21
C GLU A 57 4.73 4.57 10.31
N ASP A 58 5.02 3.40 10.86
CA ASP A 58 5.95 3.28 11.99
C ASP A 58 7.33 3.81 11.65
N ARG A 59 7.79 3.52 10.44
CA ARG A 59 9.09 3.92 9.96
C ARG A 59 9.20 5.43 9.82
N LEU A 60 8.17 6.05 9.25
CA LEU A 60 8.15 7.49 9.02
C LEU A 60 7.91 8.29 10.30
N ARG A 61 7.14 7.75 11.25
CA ARG A 61 6.93 8.42 12.53
C ARG A 61 8.20 8.58 13.37
N ARG A 62 9.23 7.81 13.06
CA ARG A 62 10.53 7.92 13.73
C ARG A 62 11.33 9.13 13.26
N VAL A 63 11.06 9.64 12.06
CA VAL A 63 11.82 10.72 11.43
C VAL A 63 11.00 11.94 11.13
N LEU A 64 9.66 11.85 11.12
CA LEU A 64 8.78 12.96 10.79
C LEU A 64 7.86 13.34 11.97
N PRO A 65 7.64 14.66 12.18
CA PRO A 65 6.61 15.09 13.13
C PRO A 65 5.22 14.63 12.72
N ALA A 66 4.37 14.31 13.70
CA ALA A 66 3.00 13.87 13.44
C ALA A 66 2.19 14.87 12.60
N ALA A 67 2.45 16.16 12.76
CA ALA A 67 1.76 17.23 12.03
C ALA A 67 2.10 17.25 10.53
N GLN A 68 3.20 16.61 10.12
CA GLN A 68 3.65 16.57 8.73
C GLN A 68 3.39 15.22 8.05
N LEU A 69 2.79 14.26 8.74
CA LEU A 69 2.57 12.92 8.21
C LEU A 69 1.08 12.60 8.13
N TYR A 70 0.64 12.24 6.92
CA TYR A 70 -0.69 11.69 6.65
C TYR A 70 -0.56 10.23 6.26
N VAL A 71 -1.37 9.38 6.89
CA VAL A 71 -1.36 7.94 6.63
C VAL A 71 -2.68 7.56 5.98
N PHE A 72 -2.60 6.96 4.78
CA PHE A 72 -3.76 6.39 4.12
C PHE A 72 -3.96 4.96 4.59
N ASP A 73 -5.17 4.68 5.03
CA ASP A 73 -5.63 3.33 5.28
C ASP A 73 -6.35 2.87 4.01
N LEU A 74 -5.60 2.27 3.11
CA LEU A 74 -6.11 1.82 1.83
C LEU A 74 -6.76 0.45 2.00
N HIS A 75 -8.08 0.43 2.04
CA HIS A 75 -8.85 -0.81 2.09
C HIS A 75 -9.42 -1.14 0.72
N PRO A 76 -9.46 -2.44 0.37
CA PRO A 76 -10.21 -2.89 -0.80
C PRO A 76 -11.69 -2.57 -0.65
N THR A 77 -12.39 -2.44 -1.76
CA THR A 77 -13.83 -2.18 -1.76
C THR A 77 -14.62 -3.43 -1.31
N THR A 78 -15.85 -3.22 -0.87
CA THR A 78 -16.76 -4.33 -0.54
C THR A 78 -16.90 -5.29 -1.72
N ARG A 79 -16.94 -4.77 -2.95
CA ARG A 79 -17.04 -5.59 -4.16
C ARG A 79 -15.85 -6.55 -4.30
N PHE A 80 -14.66 -6.10 -3.97
CA PHE A 80 -13.46 -6.95 -3.99
C PHE A 80 -13.67 -8.18 -3.12
N PHE A 81 -14.14 -8.01 -1.89
CA PHE A 81 -14.40 -9.12 -0.97
C PHE A 81 -15.56 -10.01 -1.44
N LEU A 82 -16.61 -9.42 -2.01
CA LEU A 82 -17.72 -10.20 -2.57
C LEU A 82 -17.27 -11.06 -3.74
N ASP A 83 -16.41 -10.54 -4.61
CA ASP A 83 -15.89 -11.32 -5.74
C ASP A 83 -15.01 -12.47 -5.26
N ILE A 84 -14.21 -12.26 -4.20
CA ILE A 84 -13.43 -13.35 -3.59
C ILE A 84 -14.36 -14.40 -2.97
N ALA A 85 -15.41 -13.98 -2.30
CA ALA A 85 -16.37 -14.89 -1.66
C ALA A 85 -17.10 -15.80 -2.67
N LYS A 86 -17.18 -15.40 -3.94
CA LYS A 86 -17.78 -16.20 -5.01
C LYS A 86 -16.87 -17.29 -5.57
N ILE A 87 -15.59 -17.28 -5.21
CA ILE A 87 -14.65 -18.31 -5.66
C ILE A 87 -15.04 -19.64 -5.00
N PRO A 88 -15.09 -20.75 -5.77
CA PRO A 88 -15.46 -22.04 -5.19
C PRO A 88 -14.58 -22.47 -4.03
N ALA A 89 -15.19 -23.10 -3.03
CA ALA A 89 -14.46 -23.62 -1.86
C ALA A 89 -13.36 -24.60 -2.28
N GLY A 90 -12.23 -24.54 -1.59
CA GLY A 90 -11.09 -25.40 -1.85
C GLY A 90 -10.10 -24.87 -2.88
N GLU A 91 -10.46 -23.81 -3.61
CA GLU A 91 -9.55 -23.21 -4.58
C GLU A 91 -8.39 -22.47 -3.87
N THR A 92 -7.24 -22.43 -4.53
CA THR A 92 -6.09 -21.65 -4.07
C THR A 92 -6.13 -20.25 -4.66
N VAL A 93 -6.04 -19.24 -3.80
CA VAL A 93 -6.06 -17.83 -4.20
C VAL A 93 -4.72 -17.20 -3.85
N TYR A 94 -4.04 -16.65 -4.85
CA TYR A 94 -2.78 -15.95 -4.65
C TYR A 94 -3.05 -14.46 -4.47
N VAL A 95 -2.57 -13.91 -3.35
CA VAL A 95 -2.68 -12.47 -3.07
C VAL A 95 -1.35 -11.81 -3.35
N PHE A 96 -1.30 -11.05 -4.42
CA PHE A 96 -0.10 -10.35 -4.86
C PHE A 96 -0.04 -8.94 -4.25
N ASN A 97 1.12 -8.60 -3.71
CA ASN A 97 1.40 -7.22 -3.31
C ASN A 97 2.90 -6.97 -3.35
N ASN A 98 3.30 -5.70 -3.36
CA ASN A 98 4.71 -5.35 -3.26
C ASN A 98 5.30 -5.77 -1.93
N LEU A 99 4.55 -5.64 -0.84
CA LEU A 99 4.99 -5.95 0.52
C LEU A 99 4.16 -7.11 1.10
N ARG A 100 4.86 -8.08 1.70
CA ARG A 100 4.23 -9.22 2.34
C ARG A 100 3.22 -8.84 3.45
N PRO A 101 3.52 -7.90 4.37
CA PRO A 101 2.56 -7.53 5.41
C PRO A 101 1.22 -7.06 4.86
N TYR A 102 1.21 -6.38 3.72
CA TYR A 102 -0.04 -5.91 3.12
C TYR A 102 -0.85 -7.06 2.51
N ALA A 103 -0.19 -8.00 1.83
CA ALA A 103 -0.86 -9.19 1.30
C ALA A 103 -1.45 -10.03 2.44
N GLU A 104 -0.72 -10.21 3.53
CA GLU A 104 -1.19 -10.94 4.70
C GLU A 104 -2.36 -10.25 5.39
N LEU A 105 -2.36 -8.91 5.43
CA LEU A 105 -3.46 -8.14 5.98
C LEU A 105 -4.75 -8.35 5.19
N LEU A 106 -4.68 -8.41 3.87
CA LEU A 106 -5.83 -8.69 3.01
C LEU A 106 -6.40 -10.08 3.27
N ILE A 107 -5.53 -11.08 3.46
CA ILE A 107 -5.94 -12.45 3.78
C ILE A 107 -6.64 -12.48 5.14
N GLU A 108 -6.09 -11.80 6.13
CA GLU A 108 -6.68 -11.69 7.45
C GLU A 108 -8.07 -11.05 7.40
N GLU A 109 -8.23 -9.97 6.64
CA GLU A 109 -9.54 -9.33 6.45
C GLU A 109 -10.54 -10.28 5.80
N CYS A 110 -10.13 -11.10 4.84
CA CYS A 110 -11.00 -12.13 4.26
C CYS A 110 -11.49 -13.11 5.33
N HIS A 111 -10.60 -13.56 6.21
CA HIS A 111 -10.97 -14.46 7.29
C HIS A 111 -11.95 -13.81 8.28
N GLU A 112 -11.74 -12.55 8.62
CA GLU A 112 -12.64 -11.80 9.49
C GLU A 112 -14.04 -11.65 8.89
N LEU A 113 -14.15 -11.59 7.57
CA LEU A 113 -15.42 -11.52 6.87
C LEU A 113 -16.07 -12.90 6.66
N GLY A 114 -15.47 -13.97 7.17
CA GLY A 114 -16.01 -15.33 7.08
C GLY A 114 -15.60 -16.09 5.81
N ILE A 115 -14.65 -15.59 5.03
CA ILE A 115 -14.16 -16.26 3.83
C ILE A 115 -13.06 -17.25 4.27
N ASN A 116 -13.43 -18.44 4.71
CA ASN A 116 -12.51 -19.41 5.33
C ASN A 116 -12.32 -20.70 4.52
N GLU A 117 -13.00 -20.85 3.38
CA GLU A 117 -12.96 -22.09 2.60
C GLU A 117 -11.97 -22.06 1.44
N LEU A 118 -11.20 -20.98 1.31
CA LEU A 118 -10.18 -20.81 0.29
C LEU A 118 -8.79 -21.00 0.87
N HIS A 119 -7.87 -21.46 0.02
CA HIS A 119 -6.46 -21.58 0.38
C HIS A 119 -5.72 -20.34 -0.09
N PHE A 120 -5.46 -19.40 0.82
CA PHE A 120 -4.77 -18.17 0.49
C PHE A 120 -3.25 -18.34 0.56
N ARG A 121 -2.55 -17.76 -0.42
CA ARG A 121 -1.10 -17.66 -0.43
C ARG A 121 -0.69 -16.23 -0.75
N SER A 122 0.18 -15.66 0.05
CA SER A 122 0.70 -14.32 -0.19
C SER A 122 1.95 -14.38 -1.05
N LEU A 123 2.04 -13.46 -2.02
CA LEU A 123 3.22 -13.30 -2.88
C LEU A 123 3.65 -11.84 -2.82
N ALA A 124 4.89 -11.60 -2.38
CA ALA A 124 5.43 -10.25 -2.25
C ALA A 124 6.50 -10.01 -3.31
N PHE A 125 6.22 -9.11 -4.24
CA PHE A 125 7.12 -8.87 -5.38
C PHE A 125 8.50 -8.37 -4.97
N GLU A 126 8.61 -7.62 -3.88
CA GLU A 126 9.91 -7.13 -3.40
C GLU A 126 10.82 -8.23 -2.87
N GLU A 127 10.25 -9.37 -2.49
CA GLU A 127 10.98 -10.51 -1.93
C GLU A 127 11.27 -11.60 -2.96
N MET A 128 10.82 -11.41 -4.22
CA MET A 128 10.85 -12.45 -5.22
C MET A 128 11.51 -12.02 -6.51
N THR A 129 12.26 -12.93 -7.10
CA THR A 129 12.68 -12.83 -8.50
C THR A 129 11.58 -13.42 -9.38
N LEU A 130 11.56 -13.07 -10.66
CA LEU A 130 10.58 -13.63 -11.60
C LEU A 130 10.62 -15.16 -11.67
N PRO A 131 11.79 -15.82 -11.77
CA PRO A 131 11.84 -17.30 -11.73
C PRO A 131 11.26 -17.89 -10.44
N SER A 132 11.52 -17.27 -9.29
CA SER A 132 11.01 -17.71 -8.01
C SER A 132 9.49 -17.59 -7.96
N LEU A 133 8.95 -16.47 -8.47
CA LEU A 133 7.52 -16.24 -8.55
C LEU A 133 6.82 -17.28 -9.43
N LEU A 134 7.36 -17.53 -10.62
CA LEU A 134 6.79 -18.52 -11.56
C LEU A 134 6.81 -19.94 -10.96
N GLY A 135 7.87 -20.31 -10.24
CA GLY A 135 7.94 -21.59 -9.56
C GLY A 135 6.87 -21.77 -8.49
N LYS A 136 6.46 -20.72 -7.82
CA LYS A 136 5.40 -20.77 -6.80
C LYS A 136 4.00 -20.87 -7.39
N LEU A 137 3.81 -20.42 -8.63
CA LEU A 137 2.53 -20.51 -9.31
C LEU A 137 2.28 -21.88 -9.97
N GLU A 138 3.33 -22.63 -10.20
CA GLU A 138 3.24 -24.00 -10.68
C GLU A 138 2.88 -24.96 -9.54
#